data_5412a63737e8681577c0597ff3457d6d
#
_entry.id   5412a63737e8681577c0597ff3457d6d
#
_cell.length_a   1.000
_cell.length_b   1.000
_cell.length_c   1.000
_cell.angle_alpha   90.00
_cell.angle_beta   90.00
_cell.angle_gamma   90.00
#
_symmetry.space_group_name_H-M   'P 1'
#
loop_
_entity.id
_entity.type
_entity.pdbx_description
1 polymer ?
#
loop_
_entity_poly.entity_id
_entity_poly.type
_entity_poly.pdbx_seq_one_letter_code
_entity_poly.pdbx_strand_id
1 'polypeptide(L)'
;MGDDAWQLSKARALEFLAPELDRSRAGGIDPPIQALCALINDHPDFYTTSSCSGRVVLFWQRDAAAESEEQAEGDERTKAAGGGWLYITHDEPTLPELLAAAETLPASGLVVFKQEPFLLHVRCRGMEAAATLYRLARECGLRESGVAPGDFPLCAIRSSALKMDAVVGSDGAWVVSPEYLALTVRLATEKMRANLAKLDKLEQCLRAALSMHRSPSAEDGEQQGHGVLAMAPGSVKAAKTALEARGWVDKSRRMPCHAPLGLA
;
A
#
# COMPACT_ATOMS: atom_id res chain seq x y z
N MET A 1 26.71 11.77 -1.41
CA MET A 1 26.13 12.42 -0.22
C MET A 1 26.50 11.61 0.99
N GLY A 2 26.90 12.27 2.10
CA GLY A 2 27.47 11.58 3.25
C GLY A 2 26.41 10.82 4.07
N ASP A 3 26.89 9.92 4.88
CA ASP A 3 26.10 9.13 5.84
C ASP A 3 25.25 10.01 6.78
N ASP A 4 25.81 11.15 7.19
CA ASP A 4 25.12 12.14 8.02
C ASP A 4 23.84 12.70 7.40
N ALA A 5 23.83 12.94 6.06
CA ALA A 5 22.63 13.42 5.36
C ALA A 5 21.53 12.38 5.34
N TRP A 6 21.86 11.09 5.19
CA TRP A 6 20.93 10.00 5.27
C TRP A 6 20.32 9.86 6.67
N GLN A 7 21.17 9.83 7.71
CA GLN A 7 20.73 9.71 9.10
C GLN A 7 19.81 10.86 9.50
N LEU A 8 20.16 12.09 9.12
CA LEU A 8 19.32 13.26 9.38
C LEU A 8 17.96 13.16 8.67
N SER A 9 17.97 12.72 7.39
CA SER A 9 16.74 12.54 6.62
C SER A 9 15.83 11.47 7.22
N LYS A 10 16.41 10.34 7.63
CA LYS A 10 15.68 9.25 8.28
C LYS A 10 15.12 9.70 9.64
N ALA A 11 15.93 10.32 10.49
CA ALA A 11 15.49 10.80 11.80
C ALA A 11 14.30 11.76 11.69
N ARG A 12 14.37 12.74 10.78
CA ARG A 12 13.27 13.67 10.53
C ARG A 12 11.99 12.96 10.04
N ALA A 13 12.13 11.99 9.12
CA ALA A 13 10.98 11.26 8.61
C ALA A 13 10.29 10.43 9.71
N LEU A 14 11.07 9.79 10.59
CA LEU A 14 10.53 9.01 11.70
C LEU A 14 9.89 9.89 12.78
N GLU A 15 10.37 11.11 12.99
CA GLU A 15 9.75 12.09 13.88
C GLU A 15 8.33 12.47 13.42
N PHE A 16 8.11 12.59 12.09
CA PHE A 16 6.78 12.86 11.52
C PHE A 16 5.79 11.70 11.64
N LEU A 17 6.24 10.50 11.99
CA LEU A 17 5.36 9.36 12.28
C LEU A 17 4.83 9.37 13.73
N ALA A 18 5.29 10.31 14.57
CA ALA A 18 4.73 10.51 15.90
C ALA A 18 3.26 10.96 15.77
N PRO A 19 2.34 10.40 16.59
CA PRO A 19 0.89 10.68 16.46
C PRO A 19 0.53 12.17 16.49
N GLU A 20 1.30 12.99 17.21
CA GLU A 20 1.05 14.42 17.32
C GLU A 20 1.39 15.21 16.03
N LEU A 21 2.23 14.64 15.15
CA LEU A 21 2.69 15.27 13.91
C LEU A 21 2.12 14.59 12.66
N ASP A 22 1.46 13.44 12.83
CA ASP A 22 0.84 12.71 11.73
C ASP A 22 -0.36 13.49 11.17
N ARG A 23 -0.23 13.90 9.90
CA ARG A 23 -1.28 14.59 9.16
C ARG A 23 -2.30 13.67 8.51
N SER A 24 -2.16 12.34 8.71
CA SER A 24 -3.15 11.39 8.21
C SER A 24 -4.48 11.54 8.97
N ARG A 25 -5.58 11.18 8.32
CA ARG A 25 -6.90 11.19 8.98
C ARG A 25 -7.00 10.19 10.13
N ALA A 26 -6.22 9.13 10.06
CA ALA A 26 -6.17 8.08 11.08
C ALA A 26 -5.38 8.52 12.32
N GLY A 27 -4.56 9.59 12.24
CA GLY A 27 -3.69 10.04 13.33
C GLY A 27 -2.60 9.02 13.67
N GLY A 28 -2.18 8.18 12.70
CA GLY A 28 -1.16 7.17 12.87
C GLY A 28 -1.08 6.18 11.72
N ILE A 29 -0.16 5.24 11.81
CA ILE A 29 -0.02 4.15 10.84
C ILE A 29 -1.16 3.15 11.04
N ASP A 30 -1.85 2.75 9.96
CA ASP A 30 -2.92 1.76 10.02
C ASP A 30 -2.47 0.47 10.72
N PRO A 31 -3.25 -0.09 11.67
CA PRO A 31 -2.85 -1.28 12.43
C PRO A 31 -2.33 -2.45 11.59
N PRO A 32 -2.95 -2.82 10.46
CA PRO A 32 -2.49 -3.97 9.67
C PRO A 32 -1.10 -3.80 9.03
N ILE A 33 -0.57 -2.57 8.91
CA ILE A 33 0.74 -2.31 8.28
C ILE A 33 1.81 -1.86 9.28
N GLN A 34 1.45 -1.66 10.56
CA GLN A 34 2.38 -1.16 11.60
C GLN A 34 3.62 -2.03 11.75
N ALA A 35 3.46 -3.35 11.85
CA ALA A 35 4.58 -4.27 12.03
C ALA A 35 5.55 -4.25 10.84
N LEU A 36 5.01 -4.14 9.62
CA LEU A 36 5.81 -4.01 8.40
C LEU A 36 6.56 -2.67 8.36
N CYS A 37 5.91 -1.56 8.71
CA CYS A 37 6.55 -0.25 8.78
C CYS A 37 7.65 -0.22 9.84
N ALA A 38 7.41 -0.79 11.03
CA ALA A 38 8.43 -0.90 12.08
C ALA A 38 9.64 -1.70 11.60
N LEU A 39 9.42 -2.87 11.00
CA LEU A 39 10.48 -3.71 10.44
C LEU A 39 11.36 -2.95 9.42
N ILE A 40 10.75 -2.15 8.56
CA ILE A 40 11.46 -1.35 7.55
C ILE A 40 12.21 -0.21 8.22
N ASN A 41 11.58 0.47 9.17
CA ASN A 41 12.15 1.64 9.85
C ASN A 41 13.31 1.28 10.80
N ASP A 42 13.34 0.07 11.34
CA ASP A 42 14.44 -0.45 12.15
C ASP A 42 15.68 -0.79 11.32
N HIS A 43 15.53 -0.97 9.99
CA HIS A 43 16.67 -1.27 9.13
C HIS A 43 17.48 0.00 8.80
N PRO A 44 18.83 -0.02 8.85
CA PRO A 44 19.66 1.18 8.64
C PRO A 44 19.48 1.83 7.27
N ASP A 45 19.17 1.06 6.24
CA ASP A 45 19.12 1.52 4.85
C ASP A 45 17.71 1.86 4.35
N PHE A 46 16.69 1.82 5.21
CA PHE A 46 15.30 2.09 4.83
C PHE A 46 14.59 3.00 5.82
N TYR A 47 13.61 3.76 5.33
CA TYR A 47 12.55 4.34 6.14
C TYR A 47 11.29 4.58 5.32
N THR A 48 10.13 4.48 5.97
CA THR A 48 8.83 4.73 5.35
C THR A 48 8.54 6.23 5.29
N THR A 49 7.90 6.68 4.21
CA THR A 49 7.47 8.09 4.05
C THR A 49 5.96 8.22 3.98
N SER A 50 5.27 7.22 3.48
CA SER A 50 3.82 7.12 3.52
C SER A 50 3.40 5.66 3.44
N SER A 51 2.33 5.32 4.12
CA SER A 51 1.77 3.99 4.15
C SER A 51 0.25 4.04 4.25
N CYS A 52 -0.41 3.05 3.68
CA CYS A 52 -1.83 2.80 3.85
C CYS A 52 -2.04 1.29 3.74
N SER A 53 -2.80 0.71 4.64
CA SER A 53 -3.08 -0.74 4.64
C SER A 53 -4.05 -1.17 3.54
N GLY A 54 -4.62 -0.21 2.83
CA GLY A 54 -5.74 -0.37 1.90
C GLY A 54 -7.04 0.10 2.52
N ARG A 55 -7.99 0.49 1.68
CA ARG A 55 -9.26 1.06 2.15
C ARG A 55 -10.38 0.85 1.14
N VAL A 56 -11.61 0.92 1.63
CA VAL A 56 -12.81 1.05 0.80
C VAL A 56 -13.39 2.43 1.01
N VAL A 57 -13.76 3.09 -0.08
CA VAL A 57 -14.29 4.43 -0.05
C VAL A 57 -15.50 4.58 -0.97
N LEU A 58 -16.42 5.46 -0.58
CA LEU A 58 -17.40 6.04 -1.47
C LEU A 58 -16.99 7.49 -1.69
N PHE A 59 -16.61 7.81 -2.92
CA PHE A 59 -16.05 9.11 -3.28
C PHE A 59 -17.00 9.84 -4.22
N TRP A 60 -17.38 11.05 -3.84
CA TRP A 60 -18.08 11.97 -4.71
C TRP A 60 -17.08 12.73 -5.57
N GLN A 61 -17.19 12.58 -6.86
CA GLN A 61 -16.41 13.29 -7.87
C GLN A 61 -17.26 14.43 -8.41
N ARG A 62 -16.81 15.67 -8.18
CA ARG A 62 -17.47 16.87 -8.69
C ARG A 62 -17.35 16.93 -10.20
N ASP A 63 -18.36 17.49 -10.86
CA ASP A 63 -18.29 17.78 -12.30
C ASP A 63 -17.24 18.85 -12.58
N ALA A 64 -16.39 18.62 -13.56
CA ALA A 64 -15.34 19.56 -13.96
C ALA A 64 -15.90 20.92 -14.44
N ALA A 65 -17.15 20.96 -14.91
CA ALA A 65 -17.82 22.19 -15.32
C ALA A 65 -18.25 23.10 -14.15
N ALA A 66 -18.32 22.54 -12.91
CA ALA A 66 -18.72 23.27 -11.71
C ALA A 66 -17.55 23.95 -10.98
N GLU A 67 -16.32 23.81 -11.49
CA GLU A 67 -15.11 24.34 -10.82
C GLU A 67 -15.01 25.85 -10.80
N SER A 68 -15.91 26.60 -11.50
CA SER A 68 -15.82 28.05 -11.67
C SER A 68 -16.61 28.90 -10.68
N GLU A 69 -17.48 28.36 -9.82
CA GLU A 69 -18.42 29.19 -9.08
C GLU A 69 -18.49 29.07 -7.56
N GLU A 70 -17.91 28.06 -6.90
CA GLU A 70 -17.95 28.01 -5.42
C GLU A 70 -16.67 27.50 -4.80
N GLN A 71 -15.84 28.43 -4.34
CA GLN A 71 -14.92 28.16 -3.22
C GLN A 71 -15.77 27.98 -1.96
N ALA A 72 -16.38 26.81 -1.81
CA ALA A 72 -17.17 26.51 -0.64
C ALA A 72 -16.27 26.45 0.62
N GLU A 73 -16.62 27.28 1.60
CA GLU A 73 -16.18 27.16 2.99
C GLU A 73 -16.54 25.76 3.52
N GLY A 74 -15.59 24.87 3.58
CA GLY A 74 -15.74 23.55 4.14
C GLY A 74 -14.41 23.11 4.76
N ASP A 75 -14.47 22.33 5.83
CA ASP A 75 -13.31 21.78 6.53
C ASP A 75 -12.30 21.21 5.53
N GLU A 76 -11.07 21.74 5.54
CA GLU A 76 -9.96 21.32 4.63
C GLU A 76 -9.71 19.82 4.65
N ARG A 77 -10.12 19.12 5.72
CA ARG A 77 -9.94 17.67 5.90
C ARG A 77 -10.89 16.83 5.02
N THR A 78 -11.93 17.43 4.46
CA THR A 78 -12.90 16.72 3.60
C THR A 78 -12.67 16.93 2.11
N LYS A 79 -11.81 17.87 1.74
CA LYS A 79 -11.54 18.22 0.34
C LYS A 79 -10.43 17.32 -0.24
N ALA A 80 -10.83 16.25 -0.94
CA ALA A 80 -9.96 15.69 -1.96
C ALA A 80 -10.06 16.61 -3.21
N ALA A 81 -8.95 16.77 -3.96
CA ALA A 81 -8.98 17.54 -5.19
C ALA A 81 -10.11 17.02 -6.10
N GLY A 82 -11.09 17.89 -6.43
CA GLY A 82 -12.22 17.56 -7.30
C GLY A 82 -13.37 16.75 -6.68
N GLY A 83 -13.55 16.73 -5.33
CA GLY A 83 -14.67 16.00 -4.73
C GLY A 83 -14.64 15.86 -3.21
N GLY A 84 -15.33 14.86 -2.69
CA GLY A 84 -15.44 14.57 -1.25
C GLY A 84 -15.58 13.10 -0.93
N TRP A 85 -15.21 12.74 0.30
CA TRP A 85 -15.35 11.39 0.82
C TRP A 85 -16.71 11.26 1.52
N LEU A 86 -17.60 10.41 1.00
CA LEU A 86 -18.89 10.12 1.64
C LEU A 86 -18.73 8.98 2.66
N TYR A 87 -17.91 8.00 2.35
CA TYR A 87 -17.59 6.86 3.22
C TYR A 87 -16.14 6.48 3.06
N ILE A 88 -15.50 6.09 4.14
CA ILE A 88 -14.14 5.57 4.15
C ILE A 88 -13.97 4.58 5.30
N THR A 89 -13.41 3.42 4.98
CA THR A 89 -13.04 2.42 5.99
C THR A 89 -11.75 1.70 5.61
N HIS A 90 -10.93 1.35 6.62
CA HIS A 90 -9.81 0.44 6.49
C HIS A 90 -10.16 -0.99 6.94
N ASP A 91 -11.39 -1.17 7.45
CA ASP A 91 -11.98 -2.46 7.80
C ASP A 91 -12.85 -3.02 6.67
N GLU A 92 -13.36 -4.23 6.84
CA GLU A 92 -14.30 -4.83 5.90
C GLU A 92 -15.56 -3.98 5.79
N PRO A 93 -15.95 -3.50 4.58
CA PRO A 93 -17.12 -2.66 4.42
C PRO A 93 -18.39 -3.45 4.64
N THR A 94 -19.42 -2.78 5.18
CA THR A 94 -20.78 -3.35 5.25
C THR A 94 -21.76 -2.52 4.43
N LEU A 95 -22.76 -3.19 3.83
CA LEU A 95 -23.77 -2.48 3.05
C LEU A 95 -24.58 -1.50 3.90
N PRO A 96 -25.02 -1.82 5.15
CA PRO A 96 -25.73 -0.86 6.00
C PRO A 96 -24.94 0.41 6.30
N GLU A 97 -23.62 0.29 6.62
CA GLU A 97 -22.76 1.45 6.87
C GLU A 97 -22.61 2.32 5.63
N LEU A 98 -22.43 1.70 4.45
CA LEU A 98 -22.30 2.41 3.19
C LEU A 98 -23.59 3.17 2.85
N LEU A 99 -24.75 2.56 3.04
CA LEU A 99 -26.03 3.21 2.80
C LEU A 99 -26.31 4.33 3.80
N ALA A 100 -25.98 4.15 5.09
CA ALA A 100 -26.11 5.17 6.11
C ALA A 100 -25.20 6.37 5.83
N ALA A 101 -23.96 6.14 5.38
CA ALA A 101 -23.02 7.22 5.05
C ALA A 101 -23.42 8.01 3.80
N ALA A 102 -24.27 7.44 2.95
CA ALA A 102 -24.75 8.02 1.69
C ALA A 102 -26.27 8.12 1.66
N GLU A 103 -26.90 8.39 2.81
CA GLU A 103 -28.35 8.59 2.92
C GLU A 103 -28.84 9.72 1.99
N THR A 104 -28.02 10.76 1.83
CA THR A 104 -28.25 11.81 0.85
C THR A 104 -27.04 11.92 -0.07
N LEU A 105 -27.23 11.59 -1.34
CA LEU A 105 -26.20 11.74 -2.35
C LEU A 105 -26.09 13.21 -2.79
N PRO A 106 -24.88 13.69 -3.15
CA PRO A 106 -24.67 15.01 -3.72
C PRO A 106 -25.52 15.24 -4.99
N ALA A 107 -26.14 16.40 -5.08
CA ALA A 107 -27.10 16.73 -6.15
C ALA A 107 -26.49 16.77 -7.57
N SER A 108 -25.17 16.84 -7.70
CA SER A 108 -24.47 16.82 -8.99
C SER A 108 -23.20 15.97 -8.91
N GLY A 109 -22.70 15.52 -10.05
CA GLY A 109 -21.47 14.74 -10.15
C GLY A 109 -21.66 13.25 -9.92
N LEU A 110 -20.54 12.52 -9.95
CA LEU A 110 -20.52 11.07 -9.86
C LEU A 110 -20.19 10.60 -8.45
N VAL A 111 -20.81 9.51 -8.02
CA VAL A 111 -20.44 8.78 -6.81
C VAL A 111 -19.79 7.48 -7.21
N VAL A 112 -18.52 7.32 -6.82
CA VAL A 112 -17.70 6.18 -7.20
C VAL A 112 -17.36 5.37 -5.95
N PHE A 113 -17.76 4.12 -5.95
CA PHE A 113 -17.28 3.12 -4.99
C PHE A 113 -15.88 2.67 -5.39
N LYS A 114 -14.91 2.74 -4.49
CA LYS A 114 -13.53 2.33 -4.76
C LYS A 114 -13.03 1.39 -3.68
N GLN A 115 -12.35 0.34 -4.09
CA GLN A 115 -11.47 -0.43 -3.24
C GLN A 115 -10.03 -0.15 -3.67
N GLU A 116 -9.25 0.40 -2.75
CA GLU A 116 -7.86 0.76 -2.94
C GLU A 116 -6.98 -0.19 -2.14
N PRO A 117 -6.07 -0.95 -2.79
CA PRO A 117 -5.16 -1.84 -2.09
C PRO A 117 -4.09 -1.04 -1.34
N PHE A 118 -3.32 -1.72 -0.50
CA PHE A 118 -2.24 -1.12 0.24
C PHE A 118 -1.20 -0.42 -0.66
N LEU A 119 -0.61 0.61 -0.10
CA LEU A 119 0.49 1.37 -0.69
C LEU A 119 1.55 1.62 0.36
N LEU A 120 2.81 1.44 0.01
CA LEU A 120 3.94 1.72 0.88
C LEU A 120 5.04 2.41 0.09
N HIS A 121 5.44 3.58 0.53
CA HIS A 121 6.58 4.32 0.01
C HIS A 121 7.75 4.23 0.98
N VAL A 122 8.89 3.75 0.49
CA VAL A 122 10.10 3.55 1.27
C VAL A 122 11.26 4.30 0.63
N ARG A 123 11.89 5.19 1.37
CA ARG A 123 13.18 5.76 1.00
C ARG A 123 14.28 4.75 1.29
N CYS A 124 15.22 4.68 0.39
CA CYS A 124 16.34 3.77 0.44
C CYS A 124 17.64 4.57 0.44
N ARG A 125 18.65 4.12 1.20
CA ARG A 125 19.95 4.80 1.33
C ARG A 125 20.71 4.90 0.00
N GLY A 126 20.42 4.04 -0.95
CA GLY A 126 20.99 4.05 -2.29
C GLY A 126 20.24 3.13 -3.23
N MET A 127 20.65 3.13 -4.51
CA MET A 127 20.02 2.34 -5.57
C MET A 127 20.12 0.83 -5.33
N GLU A 128 21.18 0.35 -4.70
CA GLU A 128 21.35 -1.07 -4.39
C GLU A 128 20.32 -1.55 -3.35
N ALA A 129 20.15 -0.78 -2.27
CA ALA A 129 19.11 -1.02 -1.27
C ALA A 129 17.71 -0.97 -1.90
N ALA A 130 17.45 0.02 -2.77
CA ALA A 130 16.19 0.12 -3.49
C ALA A 130 15.93 -1.07 -4.42
N ALA A 131 16.94 -1.53 -5.16
CA ALA A 131 16.84 -2.69 -6.03
C ALA A 131 16.57 -3.98 -5.25
N THR A 132 17.15 -4.11 -4.06
CA THR A 132 16.91 -5.24 -3.17
C THR A 132 15.46 -5.27 -2.68
N LEU A 133 14.96 -4.14 -2.15
CA LEU A 133 13.58 -4.02 -1.69
C LEU A 133 12.57 -4.24 -2.83
N TYR A 134 12.84 -3.68 -4.00
CA TYR A 134 12.03 -3.87 -5.20
C TYR A 134 11.96 -5.34 -5.63
N ARG A 135 13.09 -6.06 -5.65
CA ARG A 135 13.12 -7.50 -5.98
C ARG A 135 12.26 -8.31 -5.01
N LEU A 136 12.41 -8.08 -3.70
CA LEU A 136 11.60 -8.73 -2.67
C LEU A 136 10.10 -8.48 -2.87
N ALA A 137 9.72 -7.23 -3.12
CA ALA A 137 8.32 -6.88 -3.41
C ALA A 137 7.79 -7.64 -4.62
N ARG A 138 8.54 -7.71 -5.72
CA ARG A 138 8.14 -8.45 -6.92
C ARG A 138 8.01 -9.94 -6.70
N GLU A 139 8.87 -10.55 -5.90
CA GLU A 139 8.79 -11.98 -5.54
C GLU A 139 7.58 -12.29 -4.66
N CYS A 140 7.15 -11.31 -3.86
CA CYS A 140 5.87 -11.39 -3.14
C CYS A 140 4.64 -11.19 -4.05
N GLY A 141 4.84 -10.96 -5.36
CA GLY A 141 3.77 -10.79 -6.34
C GLY A 141 3.26 -9.35 -6.48
N LEU A 142 4.02 -8.37 -5.96
CA LEU A 142 3.71 -6.92 -6.05
C LEU A 142 4.37 -6.34 -7.30
N ARG A 143 3.87 -6.74 -8.47
CA ARG A 143 4.51 -6.53 -9.78
C ARG A 143 4.51 -5.08 -10.24
N GLU A 144 3.56 -4.27 -9.78
CA GLU A 144 3.41 -2.86 -10.11
C GLU A 144 4.24 -1.93 -9.21
N SER A 145 5.08 -2.50 -8.33
CA SER A 145 6.08 -1.76 -7.57
C SER A 145 7.11 -1.13 -8.51
N GLY A 146 7.69 -0.02 -8.09
CA GLY A 146 8.67 0.71 -8.88
C GLY A 146 9.66 1.47 -8.02
N VAL A 147 10.77 1.89 -8.64
CA VAL A 147 11.79 2.72 -8.00
C VAL A 147 11.91 4.03 -8.76
N ALA A 148 11.73 5.15 -8.06
CA ALA A 148 12.05 6.48 -8.55
C ALA A 148 13.49 6.83 -8.09
N PRO A 149 14.40 7.16 -9.05
CA PRO A 149 15.78 7.54 -8.72
C PRO A 149 15.82 8.89 -7.97
N GLY A 150 16.91 9.13 -7.29
CA GLY A 150 17.20 10.38 -6.58
C GLY A 150 18.35 10.15 -5.60
N ASP A 151 18.71 11.17 -4.84
CA ASP A 151 19.76 11.09 -3.82
C ASP A 151 19.48 9.98 -2.81
N PHE A 152 18.22 9.90 -2.39
CA PHE A 152 17.67 8.77 -1.65
C PHE A 152 16.51 8.19 -2.48
N PRO A 153 16.74 7.11 -3.25
CA PRO A 153 15.73 6.52 -4.12
C PRO A 153 14.46 6.16 -3.36
N LEU A 154 13.31 6.35 -4.01
CA LEU A 154 12.00 6.00 -3.47
C LEU A 154 11.52 4.68 -4.08
N CYS A 155 11.37 3.65 -3.28
CA CYS A 155 10.71 2.41 -3.67
C CYS A 155 9.21 2.50 -3.33
N ALA A 156 8.36 2.51 -4.36
CA ALA A 156 6.91 2.43 -4.21
C ALA A 156 6.48 0.96 -4.30
N ILE A 157 5.99 0.40 -3.21
CA ILE A 157 5.50 -0.98 -3.12
C ILE A 157 3.98 -0.95 -3.20
N ARG A 158 3.40 -1.57 -4.23
CA ARG A 158 1.97 -1.53 -4.49
C ARG A 158 1.49 -2.69 -5.36
N SER A 159 0.17 -2.91 -5.37
CA SER A 159 -0.50 -3.81 -6.30
C SER A 159 -1.80 -3.17 -6.78
N SER A 160 -1.94 -2.99 -8.10
CA SER A 160 -3.18 -2.51 -8.71
C SER A 160 -4.17 -3.63 -9.02
N ALA A 161 -3.74 -4.89 -9.00
CA ALA A 161 -4.57 -6.06 -9.33
C ALA A 161 -5.80 -6.24 -8.42
N LEU A 162 -5.76 -5.67 -7.21
CA LEU A 162 -6.88 -5.71 -6.25
C LEU A 162 -7.74 -4.45 -6.29
N LYS A 163 -7.35 -3.44 -7.06
CA LYS A 163 -8.13 -2.21 -7.20
C LYS A 163 -9.49 -2.52 -7.85
N MET A 164 -10.51 -1.81 -7.40
CA MET A 164 -11.85 -1.85 -8.00
C MET A 164 -12.47 -0.46 -7.91
N ASP A 165 -12.96 0.03 -9.04
CA ASP A 165 -13.71 1.27 -9.14
C ASP A 165 -15.05 0.97 -9.82
N ALA A 166 -16.16 1.47 -9.26
CA ALA A 166 -17.50 1.33 -9.82
C ALA A 166 -18.29 2.63 -9.63
N VAL A 167 -18.85 3.18 -10.69
CA VAL A 167 -19.81 4.27 -10.58
C VAL A 167 -21.10 3.72 -10.04
N VAL A 168 -21.56 4.23 -8.91
CA VAL A 168 -22.74 3.72 -8.19
C VAL A 168 -23.83 4.78 -8.01
N GLY A 169 -23.50 6.07 -8.18
CA GLY A 169 -24.44 7.17 -8.08
C GLY A 169 -24.12 8.30 -9.05
N SER A 170 -25.12 9.08 -9.42
CA SER A 170 -25.00 10.30 -10.22
C SER A 170 -26.15 11.22 -9.89
N ASP A 171 -25.86 12.52 -9.81
CA ASP A 171 -26.85 13.60 -9.74
C ASP A 171 -27.95 13.37 -8.69
N GLY A 172 -27.53 13.06 -7.48
CA GLY A 172 -28.42 12.87 -6.32
C GLY A 172 -29.11 11.51 -6.24
N ALA A 173 -28.84 10.56 -7.15
CA ALA A 173 -29.49 9.27 -7.20
C ALA A 173 -28.51 8.10 -7.30
N TRP A 174 -28.88 6.96 -6.73
CA TRP A 174 -28.20 5.70 -7.00
C TRP A 174 -28.55 5.24 -8.45
N VAL A 175 -27.51 4.96 -9.25
CA VAL A 175 -27.67 4.49 -10.65
C VAL A 175 -27.57 2.97 -10.77
N VAL A 176 -27.40 2.26 -9.65
CA VAL A 176 -27.28 0.80 -9.56
C VAL A 176 -28.34 0.23 -8.61
N SER A 177 -28.69 -1.05 -8.79
CA SER A 177 -29.63 -1.71 -7.89
C SER A 177 -28.99 -2.05 -6.51
N PRO A 178 -29.83 -2.24 -5.46
CA PRO A 178 -29.34 -2.68 -4.16
C PRO A 178 -28.56 -4.01 -4.20
N GLU A 179 -28.95 -4.93 -5.09
CA GLU A 179 -28.27 -6.22 -5.28
C GLU A 179 -26.87 -6.03 -5.87
N TYR A 180 -26.72 -5.06 -6.79
CA TYR A 180 -25.40 -4.70 -7.33
C TYR A 180 -24.50 -4.06 -6.27
N LEU A 181 -25.04 -3.18 -5.42
CA LEU A 181 -24.29 -2.64 -4.28
C LEU A 181 -23.85 -3.73 -3.31
N ALA A 182 -24.74 -4.66 -2.98
CA ALA A 182 -24.40 -5.79 -2.11
C ALA A 182 -23.31 -6.69 -2.74
N LEU A 183 -23.37 -6.93 -4.05
CA LEU A 183 -22.32 -7.64 -4.78
C LEU A 183 -20.99 -6.88 -4.74
N THR A 184 -21.02 -5.57 -4.94
CA THR A 184 -19.84 -4.71 -4.94
C THR A 184 -19.15 -4.72 -3.57
N VAL A 185 -19.93 -4.59 -2.49
CA VAL A 185 -19.42 -4.68 -1.10
C VAL A 185 -18.77 -6.04 -0.83
N ARG A 186 -19.43 -7.16 -1.24
CA ARG A 186 -18.86 -8.50 -1.09
C ARG A 186 -17.52 -8.65 -1.83
N LEU A 187 -17.45 -8.21 -3.08
CA LEU A 187 -16.21 -8.25 -3.86
C LEU A 187 -15.12 -7.39 -3.25
N ALA A 188 -15.45 -6.23 -2.71
CA ALA A 188 -14.49 -5.39 -1.99
C ALA A 188 -13.94 -6.09 -0.75
N THR A 189 -14.80 -6.75 0.04
CA THR A 189 -14.40 -7.55 1.20
C THR A 189 -13.42 -8.66 0.82
N GLU A 190 -13.71 -9.42 -0.25
CA GLU A 190 -12.81 -10.45 -0.76
C GLU A 190 -11.45 -9.87 -1.19
N LYS A 191 -11.46 -8.71 -1.87
CA LYS A 191 -10.24 -8.01 -2.29
C LYS A 191 -9.46 -7.46 -1.09
N MET A 192 -10.12 -6.96 -0.05
CA MET A 192 -9.45 -6.51 1.17
C MET A 192 -8.77 -7.67 1.90
N ARG A 193 -9.41 -8.81 2.04
CA ARG A 193 -8.79 -10.03 2.61
C ARG A 193 -7.58 -10.48 1.80
N ALA A 194 -7.68 -10.47 0.47
CA ALA A 194 -6.55 -10.79 -0.40
C ALA A 194 -5.42 -9.75 -0.31
N ASN A 195 -5.75 -8.48 -0.06
CA ASN A 195 -4.80 -7.40 0.16
C ASN A 195 -4.02 -7.61 1.47
N LEU A 196 -4.69 -7.90 2.58
CA LEU A 196 -4.05 -8.20 3.86
C LEU A 196 -3.13 -9.42 3.75
N ALA A 197 -3.56 -10.48 3.07
CA ALA A 197 -2.71 -11.64 2.82
C ALA A 197 -1.44 -11.32 2.01
N LYS A 198 -1.48 -10.31 1.13
CA LYS A 198 -0.28 -9.82 0.42
C LYS A 198 0.63 -9.01 1.35
N LEU A 199 0.07 -8.21 2.26
CA LEU A 199 0.83 -7.49 3.29
C LEU A 199 1.58 -8.48 4.19
N ASP A 200 0.88 -9.48 4.73
CA ASP A 200 1.49 -10.52 5.58
C ASP A 200 2.62 -11.25 4.86
N LYS A 201 2.39 -11.58 3.59
CA LYS A 201 3.42 -12.23 2.78
C LYS A 201 4.66 -11.35 2.60
N LEU A 202 4.47 -10.05 2.32
CA LEU A 202 5.57 -9.10 2.18
C LEU A 202 6.35 -8.97 3.48
N GLU A 203 5.66 -8.85 4.61
CA GLU A 203 6.28 -8.78 5.93
C GLU A 203 7.12 -10.04 6.22
N GLN A 204 6.58 -11.23 5.98
CA GLN A 204 7.30 -12.48 6.17
C GLN A 204 8.54 -12.59 5.28
N CYS A 205 8.43 -12.20 4.00
CA CYS A 205 9.55 -12.17 3.07
C CYS A 205 10.66 -11.21 3.54
N LEU A 206 10.28 -10.01 3.99
CA LEU A 206 11.23 -9.03 4.51
C LEU A 206 11.88 -9.51 5.81
N ARG A 207 11.13 -10.04 6.77
CA ARG A 207 11.68 -10.61 8.00
C ARG A 207 12.70 -11.71 7.70
N ALA A 208 12.40 -12.63 6.80
CA ALA A 208 13.30 -13.69 6.40
C ALA A 208 14.58 -13.15 5.74
N ALA A 209 14.45 -12.17 4.84
CA ALA A 209 15.59 -11.57 4.15
C ALA A 209 16.48 -10.76 5.09
N LEU A 210 15.90 -9.96 6.00
CA LEU A 210 16.64 -9.09 6.91
C LEU A 210 17.26 -9.86 8.09
N SER A 211 16.62 -10.95 8.55
CA SER A 211 17.20 -11.81 9.61
C SER A 211 18.44 -12.56 9.16
N MET A 212 18.56 -12.90 7.88
CA MET A 212 19.75 -13.54 7.32
C MET A 212 20.99 -12.64 7.29
N HIS A 213 20.82 -11.32 7.47
CA HIS A 213 21.89 -10.34 7.50
C HIS A 213 22.34 -9.95 8.92
N ARG A 214 21.65 -10.44 9.94
CA ARG A 214 22.05 -10.36 11.34
C ARG A 214 22.84 -11.59 11.74
N SER A 215 23.96 -11.90 11.09
CA SER A 215 24.91 -12.89 11.61
C SER A 215 25.70 -12.27 12.75
N PRO A 216 26.02 -13.04 13.82
CA PRO A 216 26.65 -12.51 15.02
C PRO A 216 28.11 -12.17 14.73
N SER A 217 28.45 -10.90 14.81
CA SER A 217 29.84 -10.46 14.95
C SER A 217 29.95 -9.53 16.14
N ALA A 218 30.20 -10.12 17.25
CA ALA A 218 30.85 -9.44 18.36
C ALA A 218 31.76 -10.48 19.02
N GLU A 219 32.95 -10.62 18.45
CA GLU A 219 34.24 -10.73 19.14
C GLU A 219 35.30 -10.95 18.07
N ASP A 220 36.22 -9.97 18.06
CA ASP A 220 37.50 -9.87 17.37
C ASP A 220 37.60 -8.92 16.16
N GLY A 221 38.26 -7.79 16.44
CA GLY A 221 39.26 -7.21 15.54
C GLY A 221 38.77 -6.18 14.53
N GLU A 222 39.08 -4.94 14.81
CA GLU A 222 39.18 -3.83 13.88
C GLU A 222 39.55 -4.26 12.45
N GLN A 223 38.63 -4.00 11.50
CA GLN A 223 39.02 -3.48 10.20
C GLN A 223 37.81 -2.81 9.53
N GLN A 224 37.98 -1.54 9.20
CA GLN A 224 37.08 -0.69 8.46
C GLN A 224 36.76 -1.32 7.11
N GLY A 225 35.48 -1.59 6.89
CA GLY A 225 34.93 -1.95 5.60
C GLY A 225 33.47 -1.51 5.56
N HIS A 226 33.16 -0.45 4.84
CA HIS A 226 31.79 -0.02 4.55
C HIS A 226 31.09 -1.13 3.75
N GLY A 227 30.43 -2.07 4.46
CA GLY A 227 29.65 -3.14 3.85
C GLY A 227 28.31 -2.61 3.38
N VAL A 228 28.26 -2.16 2.15
CA VAL A 228 27.01 -1.98 1.42
C VAL A 228 26.32 -3.33 1.30
N LEU A 229 25.02 -3.37 1.50
CA LEU A 229 24.18 -4.58 1.52
C LEU A 229 24.16 -5.26 0.14
N ALA A 230 25.26 -5.92 -0.23
CA ALA A 230 25.33 -6.79 -1.38
C ALA A 230 24.69 -8.14 -1.01
N MET A 231 23.35 -8.24 -1.14
CA MET A 231 22.70 -9.55 -1.08
C MET A 231 23.19 -10.39 -2.26
N ALA A 232 23.94 -11.45 -1.96
CA ALA A 232 24.30 -12.43 -2.98
C ALA A 232 23.02 -12.95 -3.68
N PRO A 233 23.06 -13.22 -5.00
CA PRO A 233 21.90 -13.66 -5.79
C PRO A 233 21.18 -14.90 -5.24
N GLY A 234 21.77 -15.61 -4.30
CA GLY A 234 21.19 -16.79 -3.63
C GLY A 234 20.33 -16.52 -2.40
N SER A 235 20.42 -15.34 -1.76
CA SER A 235 19.74 -15.11 -0.48
C SER A 235 18.21 -14.98 -0.62
N VAL A 236 17.73 -14.47 -1.73
CA VAL A 236 16.30 -14.38 -2.06
C VAL A 236 15.75 -15.77 -2.36
N LYS A 237 16.54 -16.62 -3.04
CA LYS A 237 16.20 -18.03 -3.28
C LYS A 237 16.12 -18.83 -1.99
N ALA A 238 17.02 -18.56 -1.04
CA ALA A 238 17.01 -19.18 0.29
C ALA A 238 15.82 -18.74 1.15
N ALA A 239 15.42 -17.46 1.10
CA ALA A 239 14.21 -16.97 1.78
C ALA A 239 12.94 -17.62 1.21
N LYS A 240 12.86 -17.80 -0.11
CA LYS A 240 11.78 -18.52 -0.77
C LYS A 240 11.72 -19.98 -0.36
N THR A 241 12.86 -20.67 -0.33
CA THR A 241 12.98 -22.08 0.10
C THR A 241 12.59 -22.25 1.56
N ALA A 242 12.94 -21.29 2.44
CA ALA A 242 12.55 -21.31 3.84
C ALA A 242 11.03 -21.13 4.04
N LEU A 243 10.37 -20.37 3.17
CA LEU A 243 8.89 -20.20 3.16
C LEU A 243 8.19 -21.46 2.63
N GLU A 244 8.74 -22.08 1.58
CA GLU A 244 8.23 -23.34 1.01
C GLU A 244 8.34 -24.49 2.03
N ALA A 245 9.45 -24.55 2.78
CA ALA A 245 9.64 -25.51 3.87
C ALA A 245 8.64 -25.36 5.04
N ARG A 246 8.01 -24.17 5.18
CA ARG A 246 6.94 -23.88 6.15
C ARG A 246 5.54 -24.11 5.59
N GLY A 247 5.39 -24.78 4.44
CA GLY A 247 4.11 -25.14 3.83
C GLY A 247 3.54 -24.11 2.87
N TRP A 248 4.33 -23.10 2.48
CA TRP A 248 3.91 -22.16 1.47
C TRP A 248 4.06 -22.78 0.06
N VAL A 249 3.00 -22.76 -0.73
CA VAL A 249 2.97 -23.23 -2.12
C VAL A 249 2.79 -22.04 -3.05
N ASP A 250 3.74 -21.82 -3.95
CA ASP A 250 3.65 -20.82 -5.01
C ASP A 250 2.57 -21.21 -6.02
N LYS A 251 1.35 -20.72 -5.82
CA LYS A 251 0.22 -20.94 -6.73
C LYS A 251 0.31 -20.13 -8.03
N SER A 252 1.30 -19.26 -8.20
CA SER A 252 1.44 -18.42 -9.40
C SER A 252 1.89 -19.18 -10.65
N ARG A 253 2.32 -20.44 -10.51
CA ARG A 253 2.83 -21.27 -11.62
C ARG A 253 1.77 -22.14 -12.32
N ARG A 254 0.50 -22.09 -11.93
CA ARG A 254 -0.56 -22.90 -12.55
C ARG A 254 -1.78 -22.08 -12.93
N MET A 255 -1.66 -21.29 -13.99
CA MET A 255 -2.76 -21.05 -14.92
C MET A 255 -2.18 -20.99 -16.34
N PRO A 256 -2.47 -21.92 -17.23
CA PRO A 256 -2.21 -21.73 -18.64
C PRO A 256 -3.14 -20.63 -19.14
N CYS A 257 -2.56 -19.53 -19.62
CA CYS A 257 -3.26 -18.63 -20.52
C CYS A 257 -3.58 -19.43 -21.79
N HIS A 258 -4.82 -19.72 -22.03
CA HIS A 258 -5.50 -20.05 -23.27
C HIS A 258 -6.56 -21.15 -23.07
N ALA A 259 -7.79 -20.67 -22.85
CA ALA A 259 -8.95 -21.36 -23.40
C ALA A 259 -9.60 -20.37 -24.40
N PRO A 260 -9.80 -20.71 -25.68
CA PRO A 260 -10.53 -19.85 -26.61
C PRO A 260 -12.00 -19.82 -26.20
N LEU A 261 -12.54 -18.60 -26.09
CA LEU A 261 -14.00 -18.40 -26.01
C LEU A 261 -14.59 -18.88 -27.32
N GLY A 262 -15.18 -20.06 -27.28
CA GLY A 262 -16.05 -20.55 -28.34
C GLY A 262 -17.34 -19.73 -28.35
N LEU A 263 -17.51 -18.91 -29.39
CA LEU A 263 -18.77 -18.34 -29.78
C LEU A 263 -19.63 -19.44 -30.41
N ALA A 264 -20.75 -19.79 -29.82
CA ALA A 264 -21.90 -20.37 -30.44
C ALA A 264 -23.16 -19.79 -29.80
#